data_f1e15473a077a34d3e06ea71b4f73e9e
#
_entry.id   f1e15473a077a34d3e06ea71b4f73e9e
#
_cell.length_a   1.000
_cell.length_b   1.000
_cell.length_c   1.000
_cell.angle_alpha   90.00
_cell.angle_beta   90.00
_cell.angle_gamma   90.00
#
_symmetry.space_group_name_H-M   'P 1'
#
loop_
_entity.id
_entity.type
_entity.pdbx_description
1 polymer ?
#
loop_
_entity_poly.entity_id
_entity_poly.type
_entity_poly.pdbx_seq_one_letter_code
_entity_poly.pdbx_strand_id
1 'polypeptide(L)'
;MKKLWELFQSKNRRNLIQALFLCGFIVFPIFGDDYLIGQLPQYLIYGIFAMSMDLIWGYGGIISFGHAVFFGLGAYFMTLVTKQMIPYMTLFHSTYVGLFFGIGVPALFAVLLGYFLFYSRIAGPYFAIVMLAIAVIFERIAVDWYYVGGFNGIFGIPPLTLSLPWIFAYEMTHPILVYYVILGITAVCYIFCYRVVRSPFGSVLAAIKDNEERAEFFGYNIPRHKIRIYAISAGVAGLGGSLFASVFSFVGPTLIGFTLSTEVLVWVILGGKGTLLGALMGAILVRYLEAILSDILSFYWILILGLIFILCVMFFPRGIFGYWFIERKEF
;
A
#
# COMPACT_ATOMS: atom_id res chain seq x y z
N MET A 1 -7.00 22.01 28.86
CA MET A 1 -6.55 21.04 27.87
C MET A 1 -7.60 19.97 27.51
N LYS A 2 -8.33 19.33 28.44
CA LYS A 2 -9.41 18.35 28.09
C LYS A 2 -10.51 18.92 27.19
N LYS A 3 -11.04 20.12 27.46
CA LYS A 3 -12.10 20.75 26.64
C LYS A 3 -11.67 21.12 25.21
N LEU A 4 -10.43 21.56 25.02
CA LEU A 4 -9.86 21.78 23.68
C LEU A 4 -9.69 20.46 22.92
N TRP A 5 -9.42 19.37 23.63
CA TRP A 5 -9.25 18.03 23.06
C TRP A 5 -10.61 17.41 22.62
N GLU A 6 -11.68 17.62 23.39
CA GLU A 6 -13.05 17.21 23.05
C GLU A 6 -13.61 17.97 21.83
N LEU A 7 -13.23 19.24 21.66
CA LEU A 7 -13.58 20.04 20.49
C LEU A 7 -12.89 19.55 19.20
N PHE A 8 -11.71 18.90 19.29
CA PHE A 8 -11.02 18.31 18.13
C PHE A 8 -11.62 16.99 17.68
N GLN A 9 -12.45 16.31 18.47
CA GLN A 9 -13.01 14.99 18.19
C GLN A 9 -14.40 15.00 17.53
N SER A 10 -15.00 16.14 17.22
CA SER A 10 -16.30 16.13 16.54
C SER A 10 -16.15 15.53 15.13
N LYS A 11 -17.08 14.62 14.74
CA LYS A 11 -17.16 13.97 13.42
C LYS A 11 -17.04 14.97 12.26
N ASN A 12 -17.58 16.17 12.44
CA ASN A 12 -17.50 17.25 11.46
C ASN A 12 -16.09 17.80 11.27
N ARG A 13 -15.28 17.91 12.33
CA ARG A 13 -13.90 18.42 12.21
C ARG A 13 -12.98 17.41 11.56
N ARG A 14 -13.17 16.14 11.84
CA ARG A 14 -12.39 15.09 11.16
C ARG A 14 -12.63 15.09 9.65
N ASN A 15 -13.89 15.17 9.25
CA ASN A 15 -14.26 15.31 7.83
C ASN A 15 -13.67 16.59 7.22
N LEU A 16 -13.63 17.67 7.99
CA LEU A 16 -13.01 18.94 7.58
C LEU A 16 -11.49 18.78 7.38
N ILE A 17 -10.81 18.13 8.32
CA ILE A 17 -9.35 17.88 8.22
C ILE A 17 -9.06 16.99 7.00
N GLN A 18 -9.85 15.93 6.80
CA GLN A 18 -9.73 15.05 5.63
C GLN A 18 -9.95 15.82 4.32
N ALA A 19 -10.96 16.69 4.27
CA ALA A 19 -11.24 17.54 3.13
C ALA A 19 -10.10 18.57 2.89
N LEU A 20 -9.57 19.17 3.94
CA LEU A 20 -8.44 20.09 3.87
C LEU A 20 -7.17 19.42 3.31
N PHE A 21 -6.86 18.20 3.74
CA PHE A 21 -5.75 17.43 3.18
C PHE A 21 -5.96 17.13 1.70
N LEU A 22 -7.16 16.68 1.33
CA LEU A 22 -7.48 16.38 -0.07
C LEU A 22 -7.44 17.64 -0.94
N CYS A 23 -7.96 18.77 -0.46
CA CYS A 23 -7.81 20.09 -1.12
C CYS A 23 -6.35 20.51 -1.23
N GLY A 24 -5.53 20.29 -0.19
CA GLY A 24 -4.10 20.57 -0.22
C GLY A 24 -3.39 19.82 -1.34
N PHE A 25 -3.68 18.53 -1.51
CA PHE A 25 -3.11 17.74 -2.62
C PHE A 25 -3.62 18.20 -4.00
N ILE A 26 -4.89 18.63 -4.12
CA ILE A 26 -5.42 19.13 -5.39
C ILE A 26 -4.75 20.46 -5.78
N VAL A 27 -4.47 21.32 -4.81
CA VAL A 27 -3.91 22.65 -5.06
C VAL A 27 -2.39 22.64 -5.17
N PHE A 28 -1.73 21.63 -4.60
CA PHE A 28 -0.26 21.54 -4.53
C PHE A 28 0.46 21.74 -5.88
N PRO A 29 0.02 21.16 -7.02
CA PRO A 29 0.72 21.35 -8.30
C PRO A 29 0.74 22.79 -8.83
N ILE A 30 -0.11 23.67 -8.28
CA ILE A 30 -0.15 25.09 -8.69
C ILE A 30 1.05 25.86 -8.10
N PHE A 31 1.55 25.40 -6.94
CA PHE A 31 2.63 26.06 -6.20
C PHE A 31 3.92 25.23 -6.14
N GLY A 32 3.88 23.96 -6.59
CA GLY A 32 4.99 23.03 -6.50
C GLY A 32 5.97 23.19 -7.67
N ASP A 33 7.25 22.93 -7.41
CA ASP A 33 8.27 22.84 -8.43
C ASP A 33 8.06 21.57 -9.29
N ASP A 34 8.46 21.63 -10.57
CA ASP A 34 8.35 20.53 -11.53
C ASP A 34 8.98 19.22 -11.01
N TYR A 35 10.06 19.32 -10.25
CA TYR A 35 10.73 18.18 -9.62
C TYR A 35 9.81 17.48 -8.61
N LEU A 36 9.18 18.24 -7.71
CA LEU A 36 8.25 17.67 -6.71
C LEU A 36 6.99 17.09 -7.36
N ILE A 37 6.46 17.75 -8.40
CA ILE A 37 5.31 17.26 -9.15
C ILE A 37 5.63 15.88 -9.78
N GLY A 38 6.86 15.68 -10.27
CA GLY A 38 7.31 14.39 -10.78
C GLY A 38 7.45 13.29 -9.72
N GLN A 39 7.77 13.64 -8.47
CA GLN A 39 7.96 12.69 -7.36
C GLN A 39 6.66 12.31 -6.63
N LEU A 40 5.69 13.23 -6.58
CA LEU A 40 4.45 13.01 -5.84
C LEU A 40 3.64 11.77 -6.25
N PRO A 41 3.54 11.38 -7.54
CA PRO A 41 2.91 10.11 -7.93
C PRO A 41 3.50 8.92 -7.20
N GLN A 42 4.83 8.88 -7.02
CA GLN A 42 5.52 7.82 -6.27
C GLN A 42 5.05 7.77 -4.81
N TYR A 43 5.03 8.94 -4.15
CA TYR A 43 4.63 9.00 -2.75
C TYR A 43 3.18 8.57 -2.54
N LEU A 44 2.28 8.94 -3.46
CA LEU A 44 0.89 8.51 -3.44
C LEU A 44 0.74 7.00 -3.66
N ILE A 45 1.50 6.42 -4.59
CA ILE A 45 1.52 4.97 -4.85
C ILE A 45 2.00 4.21 -3.62
N TYR A 46 3.08 4.66 -2.98
CA TYR A 46 3.52 4.08 -1.72
C TYR A 46 2.51 4.31 -0.59
N GLY A 47 1.75 5.40 -0.65
CA GLY A 47 0.61 5.63 0.23
C GLY A 47 -0.51 4.59 0.06
N ILE A 48 -0.83 4.18 -1.19
CA ILE A 48 -1.76 3.07 -1.47
C ILE A 48 -1.22 1.78 -0.85
N PHE A 49 0.08 1.51 -1.00
CA PHE A 49 0.73 0.34 -0.42
C PHE A 49 0.71 0.38 1.12
N ALA A 50 0.94 1.53 1.74
CA ALA A 50 0.83 1.69 3.19
C ALA A 50 -0.61 1.50 3.70
N MET A 51 -1.61 2.01 2.98
CA MET A 51 -3.02 1.75 3.31
C MET A 51 -3.36 0.25 3.24
N SER A 52 -2.81 -0.48 2.25
CA SER A 52 -2.99 -1.93 2.14
C SER A 52 -2.41 -2.66 3.34
N MET A 53 -1.22 -2.28 3.79
CA MET A 53 -0.59 -2.85 4.98
C MET A 53 -1.38 -2.50 6.26
N ASP A 54 -1.92 -1.29 6.36
CA ASP A 54 -2.75 -0.89 7.52
C ASP A 54 -4.07 -1.68 7.58
N LEU A 55 -4.66 -2.06 6.44
CA LEU A 55 -5.83 -2.93 6.42
C LEU A 55 -5.57 -4.27 7.14
N ILE A 56 -4.46 -4.93 6.84
CA ILE A 56 -4.16 -6.23 7.43
C ILE A 56 -3.59 -6.10 8.84
N TRP A 57 -2.73 -5.13 9.09
CA TRP A 57 -2.10 -4.95 10.39
C TRP A 57 -2.92 -4.09 11.33
N GLY A 58 -3.35 -2.92 10.88
CA GLY A 58 -4.09 -1.95 11.68
C GLY A 58 -5.45 -2.46 12.10
N TYR A 59 -6.21 -3.02 11.15
CA TYR A 59 -7.57 -3.51 11.37
C TYR A 59 -7.65 -5.03 11.56
N GLY A 60 -6.86 -5.81 10.81
CA GLY A 60 -6.85 -7.28 10.94
C GLY A 60 -5.97 -7.83 12.07
N GLY A 61 -5.06 -7.03 12.62
CA GLY A 61 -4.15 -7.47 13.68
C GLY A 61 -3.00 -8.37 13.21
N ILE A 62 -2.82 -8.57 11.90
CA ILE A 62 -1.85 -9.49 11.31
C ILE A 62 -0.64 -8.72 10.81
N ILE A 63 0.55 -9.00 11.35
CA ILE A 63 1.82 -8.41 10.90
C ILE A 63 2.42 -9.27 9.80
N SER A 64 2.77 -8.65 8.67
CA SER A 64 3.40 -9.33 7.53
C SER A 64 4.72 -8.68 7.14
N PHE A 65 5.83 -9.40 7.26
CA PHE A 65 7.14 -8.98 6.75
C PHE A 65 7.38 -9.34 5.28
N GLY A 66 6.36 -9.85 4.60
CA GLY A 66 6.41 -10.19 3.18
C GLY A 66 5.30 -9.50 2.37
N HIS A 67 4.77 -8.37 2.84
CA HIS A 67 3.66 -7.70 2.16
C HIS A 67 4.05 -7.13 0.79
N ALA A 68 5.35 -6.80 0.60
CA ALA A 68 5.88 -6.33 -0.67
C ALA A 68 5.80 -7.38 -1.79
N VAL A 69 5.67 -8.68 -1.47
CA VAL A 69 5.42 -9.73 -2.48
C VAL A 69 4.18 -9.39 -3.31
N PHE A 70 3.11 -8.93 -2.70
CA PHE A 70 1.87 -8.57 -3.41
C PHE A 70 2.04 -7.32 -4.26
N PHE A 71 2.78 -6.33 -3.77
CA PHE A 71 3.14 -5.14 -4.53
C PHE A 71 3.98 -5.50 -5.76
N GLY A 72 5.05 -6.28 -5.55
CA GLY A 72 5.91 -6.74 -6.63
C GLY A 72 5.19 -7.62 -7.65
N LEU A 73 4.37 -8.58 -7.19
CA LEU A 73 3.55 -9.39 -8.10
C LEU A 73 2.65 -8.51 -8.98
N GLY A 74 1.99 -7.49 -8.40
CA GLY A 74 1.20 -6.54 -9.17
C GLY A 74 2.03 -5.82 -10.24
N ALA A 75 3.22 -5.33 -9.87
CA ALA A 75 4.14 -4.66 -10.78
C ALA A 75 4.62 -5.58 -11.92
N TYR A 76 5.02 -6.81 -11.60
CA TYR A 76 5.46 -7.79 -12.60
C TYR A 76 4.34 -8.21 -13.54
N PHE A 77 3.14 -8.53 -13.03
CA PHE A 77 2.01 -8.91 -13.90
C PHE A 77 1.55 -7.77 -14.79
N MET A 78 1.52 -6.53 -14.29
CA MET A 78 1.29 -5.35 -15.13
C MET A 78 2.31 -5.28 -16.27
N THR A 79 3.60 -5.46 -15.96
CA THR A 79 4.69 -5.44 -16.94
C THR A 79 4.58 -6.55 -17.96
N LEU A 80 4.35 -7.79 -17.53
CA LEU A 80 4.25 -8.96 -18.40
C LEU A 80 3.11 -8.81 -19.43
N VAL A 81 1.98 -8.24 -19.00
CA VAL A 81 0.83 -7.98 -19.88
C VAL A 81 1.11 -6.83 -20.83
N THR A 82 1.55 -5.68 -20.34
CA THR A 82 1.71 -4.46 -21.14
C THR A 82 2.86 -4.55 -22.13
N LYS A 83 3.93 -5.29 -21.80
CA LYS A 83 5.06 -5.58 -22.71
C LYS A 83 4.84 -6.81 -23.61
N GLN A 84 3.66 -7.42 -23.59
CA GLN A 84 3.33 -8.59 -24.41
C GLN A 84 4.28 -9.77 -24.20
N MET A 85 4.83 -9.90 -23.00
CA MET A 85 5.76 -10.99 -22.67
C MET A 85 5.04 -12.33 -22.48
N ILE A 86 3.70 -12.34 -22.26
CA ILE A 86 2.93 -13.57 -22.12
C ILE A 86 2.56 -14.11 -23.51
N PRO A 87 3.03 -15.33 -23.89
CA PRO A 87 2.64 -15.96 -25.16
C PRO A 87 1.11 -16.08 -25.26
N TYR A 88 0.57 -15.91 -26.47
CA TYR A 88 -0.87 -16.01 -26.78
C TYR A 88 -1.78 -14.91 -26.19
N MET A 89 -1.27 -13.97 -25.40
CA MET A 89 -2.05 -12.84 -24.85
C MET A 89 -1.88 -11.53 -25.62
N THR A 90 -1.35 -11.57 -26.84
CA THR A 90 -1.06 -10.37 -27.67
C THR A 90 -2.29 -9.52 -27.99
N LEU A 91 -3.50 -10.10 -27.97
CA LEU A 91 -4.76 -9.37 -28.17
C LEU A 91 -5.21 -8.55 -26.94
N PHE A 92 -4.64 -8.80 -25.77
CA PHE A 92 -5.08 -8.23 -24.50
C PHE A 92 -4.02 -7.35 -23.82
N HIS A 93 -3.18 -6.67 -24.61
CA HIS A 93 -2.07 -5.83 -24.11
C HIS A 93 -2.50 -4.42 -23.62
N SER A 94 -3.70 -4.28 -23.10
CA SER A 94 -4.19 -3.00 -22.61
C SER A 94 -3.79 -2.76 -21.13
N THR A 95 -3.63 -1.49 -20.77
CA THR A 95 -3.43 -1.06 -19.36
C THR A 95 -4.50 -1.63 -18.42
N TYR A 96 -5.77 -1.71 -18.89
CA TYR A 96 -6.86 -2.23 -18.08
C TYR A 96 -6.70 -3.72 -17.76
N VAL A 97 -6.28 -4.51 -18.74
CA VAL A 97 -5.99 -5.94 -18.52
C VAL A 97 -4.78 -6.11 -17.61
N GLY A 98 -3.75 -5.29 -17.79
CA GLY A 98 -2.60 -5.25 -16.87
C GLY A 98 -3.00 -4.96 -15.43
N LEU A 99 -3.85 -3.95 -15.20
CA LEU A 99 -4.41 -3.63 -13.88
C LEU A 99 -5.27 -4.77 -13.31
N PHE A 100 -6.09 -5.40 -14.15
CA PHE A 100 -6.91 -6.54 -13.72
C PHE A 100 -6.05 -7.70 -13.21
N PHE A 101 -5.01 -8.10 -13.94
CA PHE A 101 -4.08 -9.13 -13.49
C PHE A 101 -3.23 -8.65 -12.32
N GLY A 102 -2.80 -7.40 -12.32
CA GLY A 102 -2.01 -6.80 -11.24
C GLY A 102 -2.74 -6.71 -9.91
N ILE A 103 -4.08 -6.66 -9.90
CA ILE A 103 -4.92 -6.74 -8.69
C ILE A 103 -5.29 -8.20 -8.40
N GLY A 104 -5.71 -8.92 -9.43
CA GLY A 104 -6.31 -10.25 -9.29
C GLY A 104 -5.30 -11.33 -8.87
N VAL A 105 -4.10 -11.32 -9.46
CA VAL A 105 -3.08 -12.33 -9.15
C VAL A 105 -2.57 -12.21 -7.71
N PRO A 106 -2.18 -11.03 -7.21
CA PRO A 106 -1.82 -10.89 -5.79
C PRO A 106 -2.96 -11.27 -4.84
N ALA A 107 -4.20 -10.89 -5.16
CA ALA A 107 -5.36 -11.26 -4.35
C ALA A 107 -5.58 -12.77 -4.33
N LEU A 108 -5.51 -13.45 -5.47
CA LEU A 108 -5.62 -14.90 -5.56
C LEU A 108 -4.49 -15.61 -4.81
N PHE A 109 -3.26 -15.12 -4.97
CA PHE A 109 -2.10 -15.67 -4.25
C PHE A 109 -2.27 -15.52 -2.73
N ALA A 110 -2.78 -14.38 -2.27
CA ALA A 110 -3.11 -14.16 -0.86
C ALA A 110 -4.23 -15.10 -0.36
N VAL A 111 -5.23 -15.42 -1.18
CA VAL A 111 -6.25 -16.42 -0.83
C VAL A 111 -5.63 -17.80 -0.64
N LEU A 112 -4.77 -18.22 -1.58
CA LEU A 112 -4.07 -19.50 -1.51
C LEU A 112 -3.18 -19.60 -0.27
N LEU A 113 -2.30 -18.62 -0.07
CA LEU A 113 -1.44 -18.58 1.12
C LEU A 113 -2.25 -18.48 2.41
N GLY A 114 -3.25 -17.63 2.43
CA GLY A 114 -4.11 -17.43 3.60
C GLY A 114 -4.90 -18.68 3.95
N TYR A 115 -5.30 -19.46 2.95
CA TYR A 115 -5.95 -20.75 3.19
C TYR A 115 -5.03 -21.68 3.98
N PHE A 116 -3.80 -21.87 3.52
CA PHE A 116 -2.85 -22.75 4.23
C PHE A 116 -2.48 -22.20 5.61
N LEU A 117 -2.20 -20.89 5.74
CA LEU A 117 -1.68 -20.31 6.97
C LEU A 117 -2.76 -20.17 8.05
N PHE A 118 -3.93 -19.64 7.72
CA PHE A 118 -4.97 -19.36 8.72
C PHE A 118 -5.77 -20.59 9.13
N TYR A 119 -6.00 -21.57 8.23
CA TYR A 119 -6.61 -22.83 8.62
C TYR A 119 -5.67 -23.73 9.45
N SER A 120 -4.35 -23.58 9.25
CA SER A 120 -3.35 -24.22 10.12
C SER A 120 -3.16 -23.47 11.45
N ARG A 121 -3.96 -22.42 11.71
CA ARG A 121 -3.90 -21.58 12.93
C ARG A 121 -2.52 -20.94 13.16
N ILE A 122 -1.75 -20.71 12.09
CA ILE A 122 -0.48 -19.99 12.17
C ILE A 122 -0.79 -18.51 12.42
N ALA A 123 -0.35 -18.00 13.56
CA ALA A 123 -0.65 -16.63 14.00
C ALA A 123 0.59 -15.95 14.60
N GLY A 124 0.50 -14.63 14.81
CA GLY A 124 1.51 -13.84 15.49
C GLY A 124 2.89 -13.90 14.81
N PRO A 125 3.98 -14.09 15.56
CA PRO A 125 5.34 -14.07 15.05
C PRO A 125 5.61 -15.15 13.99
N TYR A 126 4.99 -16.32 14.11
CA TYR A 126 5.17 -17.41 13.15
C TYR A 126 4.65 -17.03 11.75
N PHE A 127 3.50 -16.35 11.67
CA PHE A 127 3.00 -15.83 10.41
C PHE A 127 3.98 -14.84 9.79
N ALA A 128 4.53 -13.94 10.61
CA ALA A 128 5.48 -12.92 10.16
C ALA A 128 6.77 -13.55 9.59
N ILE A 129 7.30 -14.60 10.24
CA ILE A 129 8.50 -15.34 9.78
C ILE A 129 8.22 -16.08 8.47
N VAL A 130 7.07 -16.74 8.35
CA VAL A 130 6.70 -17.43 7.10
C VAL A 130 6.60 -16.42 5.95
N MET A 131 5.97 -15.28 6.18
CA MET A 131 5.85 -14.24 5.16
C MET A 131 7.20 -13.63 4.78
N LEU A 132 8.12 -13.48 5.74
CA LEU A 132 9.50 -13.10 5.48
C LEU A 132 10.20 -14.11 4.56
N ALA A 133 10.10 -15.40 4.87
CA ALA A 133 10.69 -16.45 4.04
C ALA A 133 10.12 -16.43 2.61
N ILE A 134 8.81 -16.25 2.47
CA ILE A 134 8.16 -16.12 1.16
C ILE A 134 8.70 -14.92 0.39
N ALA A 135 8.88 -13.76 1.05
CA ALA A 135 9.44 -12.56 0.40
C ALA A 135 10.85 -12.82 -0.14
N VAL A 136 11.71 -13.42 0.68
CA VAL A 136 13.09 -13.76 0.28
C VAL A 136 13.10 -14.77 -0.87
N ILE A 137 12.24 -15.79 -0.84
CA ILE A 137 12.14 -16.78 -1.91
C ILE A 137 11.69 -16.12 -3.22
N PHE A 138 10.64 -15.31 -3.19
CA PHE A 138 10.14 -14.63 -4.39
C PHE A 138 11.13 -13.62 -4.95
N GLU A 139 11.84 -12.88 -4.08
CA GLU A 139 12.92 -11.99 -4.49
C GLU A 139 14.04 -12.76 -5.19
N ARG A 140 14.48 -13.92 -4.64
CA ARG A 140 15.51 -14.78 -5.26
C ARG A 140 15.04 -15.37 -6.58
N ILE A 141 13.79 -15.84 -6.66
CA ILE A 141 13.22 -16.32 -7.93
C ILE A 141 13.25 -15.19 -8.98
N ALA A 142 12.88 -13.96 -8.61
CA ALA A 142 12.90 -12.83 -9.54
C ALA A 142 14.32 -12.45 -9.99
N VAL A 143 15.32 -12.56 -9.08
CA VAL A 143 16.74 -12.33 -9.40
C VAL A 143 17.30 -13.38 -10.36
N ASP A 144 16.98 -14.64 -10.14
CA ASP A 144 17.56 -15.75 -10.90
C ASP A 144 16.80 -16.03 -12.22
N TRP A 145 15.58 -15.56 -12.32
CA TRP A 145 14.74 -15.81 -13.49
C TRP A 145 14.91 -14.74 -14.57
N TYR A 146 15.77 -15.03 -15.55
CA TYR A 146 16.12 -14.11 -16.63
C TYR A 146 14.92 -13.61 -17.45
N TYR A 147 13.86 -14.41 -17.61
CA TYR A 147 12.65 -14.04 -18.34
C TYR A 147 11.92 -12.83 -17.74
N VAL A 148 11.98 -12.66 -16.43
CA VAL A 148 11.41 -11.51 -15.72
C VAL A 148 12.44 -10.39 -15.45
N GLY A 149 13.53 -10.35 -16.23
CA GLY A 149 14.56 -9.32 -16.16
C GLY A 149 15.71 -9.62 -15.21
N GLY A 150 15.65 -10.71 -14.43
CA GLY A 150 16.70 -11.09 -13.49
C GLY A 150 17.06 -9.99 -12.51
N PHE A 151 18.33 -9.93 -12.11
CA PHE A 151 18.82 -8.93 -11.14
C PHE A 151 18.57 -7.48 -11.56
N ASN A 152 18.67 -7.17 -12.86
CA ASN A 152 18.51 -5.81 -13.37
C ASN A 152 17.04 -5.36 -13.45
N GLY A 153 16.08 -6.27 -13.39
CA GLY A 153 14.67 -5.96 -13.61
C GLY A 153 14.32 -5.68 -15.08
N ILE A 154 13.10 -5.19 -15.30
CA ILE A 154 12.57 -4.87 -16.63
C ILE A 154 12.39 -3.36 -16.74
N PHE A 155 12.97 -2.77 -17.79
CA PHE A 155 12.85 -1.35 -18.12
C PHE A 155 11.94 -1.13 -19.34
N GLY A 156 11.52 0.14 -19.55
CA GLY A 156 10.76 0.54 -20.73
C GLY A 156 9.35 -0.05 -20.73
N ILE A 157 8.70 -0.05 -19.58
CA ILE A 157 7.30 -0.45 -19.43
C ILE A 157 6.43 0.67 -20.01
N PRO A 158 5.43 0.36 -20.84
CA PRO A 158 4.53 1.37 -21.38
C PRO A 158 3.84 2.19 -20.28
N PRO A 159 3.71 3.52 -20.47
CA PRO A 159 2.98 4.37 -19.53
C PRO A 159 1.51 3.97 -19.47
N LEU A 160 0.81 4.47 -18.45
CA LEU A 160 -0.64 4.28 -18.36
C LEU A 160 -1.31 4.87 -19.59
N THR A 161 -2.06 4.05 -20.33
CA THR A 161 -2.83 4.47 -21.49
C THR A 161 -4.31 4.49 -21.16
N LEU A 162 -4.96 5.64 -21.34
CA LEU A 162 -6.41 5.74 -21.37
C LEU A 162 -6.84 5.48 -22.82
N SER A 163 -7.27 4.25 -23.10
CA SER A 163 -7.82 3.90 -24.38
C SER A 163 -9.29 3.55 -24.23
N LEU A 164 -10.16 4.30 -24.90
CA LEU A 164 -11.53 3.85 -25.14
C LEU A 164 -11.54 3.14 -26.48
N PRO A 165 -12.04 1.88 -26.56
CA PRO A 165 -12.08 1.13 -27.79
C PRO A 165 -12.77 1.99 -28.89
N TRP A 166 -12.07 2.18 -30.02
CA TRP A 166 -12.55 2.89 -31.23
C TRP A 166 -12.62 4.43 -31.17
N ILE A 167 -12.26 5.11 -30.03
CA ILE A 167 -12.42 6.56 -29.91
C ILE A 167 -11.08 7.27 -29.77
N PHE A 168 -10.24 6.91 -28.82
CA PHE A 168 -8.90 7.48 -28.65
C PHE A 168 -8.02 6.58 -27.78
N ALA A 169 -6.70 6.67 -28.01
CA ALA A 169 -5.69 6.16 -27.11
C ALA A 169 -4.79 7.34 -26.71
N TYR A 170 -4.76 7.67 -25.43
CA TYR A 170 -3.93 8.74 -24.89
C TYR A 170 -2.91 8.15 -23.92
N GLU A 171 -1.63 8.30 -24.23
CA GLU A 171 -0.54 7.94 -23.33
C GLU A 171 -0.32 9.05 -22.31
N MET A 172 -0.35 8.69 -21.05
CA MET A 172 -0.16 9.65 -19.96
C MET A 172 1.33 9.92 -19.75
N THR A 173 1.87 10.86 -20.53
CA THR A 173 3.27 11.27 -20.44
C THR A 173 3.44 12.60 -19.69
N HIS A 174 2.39 13.41 -19.62
CA HIS A 174 2.47 14.71 -18.95
C HIS A 174 2.45 14.59 -17.42
N PRO A 175 3.48 15.07 -16.67
CA PRO A 175 3.62 14.85 -15.22
C PRO A 175 2.40 15.27 -14.39
N ILE A 176 1.82 16.43 -14.69
CA ILE A 176 0.64 16.96 -13.98
C ILE A 176 -0.57 16.05 -14.17
N LEU A 177 -0.77 15.51 -15.37
CA LEU A 177 -1.88 14.61 -15.66
C LEU A 177 -1.71 13.27 -14.93
N VAL A 178 -0.50 12.71 -14.95
CA VAL A 178 -0.14 11.50 -14.19
C VAL A 178 -0.42 11.72 -12.70
N TYR A 179 -0.01 12.87 -12.16
CA TYR A 179 -0.26 13.22 -10.77
C TYR A 179 -1.75 13.19 -10.42
N TYR A 180 -2.60 13.89 -11.18
CA TYR A 180 -4.04 13.94 -10.90
C TYR A 180 -4.74 12.59 -11.07
N VAL A 181 -4.32 11.78 -12.03
CA VAL A 181 -4.84 10.42 -12.21
C VAL A 181 -4.47 9.54 -11.02
N ILE A 182 -3.21 9.54 -10.58
CA ILE A 182 -2.77 8.80 -9.41
C ILE A 182 -3.45 9.29 -8.14
N LEU A 183 -3.62 10.60 -7.98
CA LEU A 183 -4.39 11.19 -6.86
C LEU A 183 -5.84 10.70 -6.87
N GLY A 184 -6.49 10.68 -8.03
CA GLY A 184 -7.85 10.16 -8.19
C GLY A 184 -7.95 8.68 -7.83
N ILE A 185 -7.02 7.85 -8.30
CA ILE A 185 -6.97 6.42 -7.96
C ILE A 185 -6.72 6.23 -6.46
N THR A 186 -5.82 7.02 -5.87
CA THR A 186 -5.55 6.99 -4.42
C THR A 186 -6.80 7.35 -3.61
N ALA A 187 -7.55 8.37 -4.03
CA ALA A 187 -8.81 8.76 -3.38
C ALA A 187 -9.87 7.65 -3.49
N VAL A 188 -10.03 7.03 -4.65
CA VAL A 188 -10.94 5.89 -4.86
C VAL A 188 -10.53 4.71 -3.98
N CYS A 189 -9.24 4.39 -3.94
CA CYS A 189 -8.68 3.33 -3.11
C CYS A 189 -8.92 3.61 -1.61
N TYR A 190 -8.71 4.85 -1.16
CA TYR A 190 -9.02 5.27 0.21
C TYR A 190 -10.50 5.08 0.54
N ILE A 191 -11.41 5.55 -0.33
CA ILE A 191 -12.86 5.40 -0.13
C ILE A 191 -13.26 3.91 -0.08
N PHE A 192 -12.68 3.08 -0.92
CA PHE A 192 -12.88 1.64 -0.92
C PHE A 192 -12.45 1.02 0.41
N CYS A 193 -11.20 1.25 0.83
CA CYS A 193 -10.67 0.74 2.10
C CYS A 193 -11.48 1.22 3.30
N TYR A 194 -11.87 2.50 3.30
CA TYR A 194 -12.69 3.10 4.34
C TYR A 194 -14.08 2.43 4.45
N ARG A 195 -14.72 2.12 3.31
CA ARG A 195 -15.99 1.39 3.29
C ARG A 195 -15.83 -0.04 3.80
N VAL A 196 -14.75 -0.73 3.43
CA VAL A 196 -14.45 -2.09 3.93
C VAL A 196 -14.32 -2.08 5.45
N VAL A 197 -13.56 -1.15 6.00
CA VAL A 197 -13.32 -1.05 7.45
C VAL A 197 -14.59 -0.70 8.23
N ARG A 198 -15.47 0.14 7.66
CA ARG A 198 -16.72 0.55 8.31
C ARG A 198 -17.92 -0.35 8.05
N SER A 199 -17.74 -1.39 7.26
CA SER A 199 -18.77 -2.38 7.00
C SER A 199 -18.98 -3.32 8.22
N PRO A 200 -20.06 -4.10 8.25
CA PRO A 200 -20.22 -5.17 9.24
C PRO A 200 -19.04 -6.14 9.27
N PHE A 201 -18.41 -6.38 8.11
CA PHE A 201 -17.18 -7.16 7.99
C PHE A 201 -16.03 -6.56 8.81
N GLY A 202 -15.82 -5.23 8.72
CA GLY A 202 -14.81 -4.54 9.51
C GLY A 202 -15.05 -4.60 11.02
N SER A 203 -16.33 -4.58 11.46
CA SER A 203 -16.67 -4.74 12.88
C SER A 203 -16.31 -6.15 13.39
N VAL A 204 -16.56 -7.19 12.58
CA VAL A 204 -16.19 -8.57 12.92
C VAL A 204 -14.65 -8.71 12.97
N LEU A 205 -13.92 -8.08 12.05
CA LEU A 205 -12.45 -8.07 12.09
C LEU A 205 -11.90 -7.42 13.36
N ALA A 206 -12.52 -6.33 13.80
CA ALA A 206 -12.14 -5.68 15.05
C ALA A 206 -12.36 -6.60 16.25
N ALA A 207 -13.48 -7.34 16.30
CA ALA A 207 -13.73 -8.32 17.33
C ALA A 207 -12.72 -9.49 17.31
N ILE A 208 -12.36 -9.97 16.12
CA ILE A 208 -11.33 -11.01 15.94
C ILE A 208 -9.97 -10.50 16.44
N LYS A 209 -9.60 -9.27 16.09
CA LYS A 209 -8.35 -8.65 16.53
C LYS A 209 -8.26 -8.51 18.04
N ASP A 210 -9.38 -8.19 18.70
CA ASP A 210 -9.42 -8.03 20.16
C ASP A 210 -9.32 -9.38 20.88
N ASN A 211 -10.08 -10.39 20.45
CA ASN A 211 -10.01 -11.75 21.00
C ASN A 211 -10.58 -12.77 20.01
N GLU A 212 -9.70 -13.60 19.43
CA GLU A 212 -10.07 -14.62 18.43
C GLU A 212 -10.97 -15.70 19.02
N GLU A 213 -10.66 -16.21 20.21
CA GLU A 213 -11.43 -17.27 20.87
C GLU A 213 -12.87 -16.80 21.14
N ARG A 214 -13.03 -15.58 21.68
CA ARG A 214 -14.34 -15.01 21.92
C ARG A 214 -15.15 -14.84 20.64
N ALA A 215 -14.52 -14.41 19.54
CA ALA A 215 -15.18 -14.29 18.25
C ALA A 215 -15.61 -15.68 17.70
N GLU A 216 -14.78 -16.72 17.91
CA GLU A 216 -15.10 -18.11 17.53
C GLU A 216 -16.32 -18.62 18.33
N PHE A 217 -16.41 -18.34 19.63
CA PHE A 217 -17.57 -18.69 20.45
C PHE A 217 -18.89 -18.05 19.96
N PHE A 218 -18.84 -16.86 19.37
CA PHE A 218 -19.98 -16.24 18.72
C PHE A 218 -20.32 -16.83 17.34
N GLY A 219 -19.62 -17.87 16.89
CA GLY A 219 -19.88 -18.58 15.64
C GLY A 219 -19.21 -17.96 14.40
N TYR A 220 -18.30 -17.00 14.55
CA TYR A 220 -17.57 -16.44 13.42
C TYR A 220 -16.47 -17.38 12.95
N ASN A 221 -16.38 -17.61 11.64
CA ASN A 221 -15.29 -18.37 11.04
C ASN A 221 -14.04 -17.48 10.89
N ILE A 222 -13.12 -17.57 11.85
CA ILE A 222 -11.91 -16.72 11.93
C ILE A 222 -11.05 -16.83 10.67
N PRO A 223 -10.65 -18.04 10.18
CA PRO A 223 -9.84 -18.19 8.99
C PRO A 223 -10.44 -17.49 7.76
N ARG A 224 -11.75 -17.65 7.54
CA ARG A 224 -12.42 -17.01 6.38
C ARG A 224 -12.36 -15.49 6.42
N HIS A 225 -12.53 -14.88 7.60
CA HIS A 225 -12.45 -13.42 7.74
C HIS A 225 -11.02 -12.93 7.53
N LYS A 226 -10.02 -13.63 8.07
CA LYS A 226 -8.60 -13.31 7.87
C LYS A 226 -8.19 -13.45 6.40
N ILE A 227 -8.60 -14.53 5.71
CA ILE A 227 -8.33 -14.71 4.28
C ILE A 227 -8.92 -13.56 3.44
N ARG A 228 -10.17 -13.16 3.72
CA ARG A 228 -10.83 -12.09 2.96
C ARG A 228 -10.10 -10.76 3.11
N ILE A 229 -9.75 -10.34 4.34
CA ILE A 229 -9.01 -9.08 4.51
C ILE A 229 -7.60 -9.17 3.91
N TYR A 230 -6.96 -10.32 3.98
CA TYR A 230 -5.65 -10.55 3.39
C TYR A 230 -5.68 -10.44 1.87
N ALA A 231 -6.70 -11.03 1.22
CA ALA A 231 -6.90 -10.92 -0.23
C ALA A 231 -7.21 -9.48 -0.68
N ILE A 232 -8.07 -8.77 0.06
CA ILE A 232 -8.37 -7.35 -0.22
C ILE A 232 -7.11 -6.51 -0.10
N SER A 233 -6.36 -6.68 0.97
CA SER A 233 -5.10 -5.99 1.22
C SER A 233 -4.08 -6.28 0.12
N ALA A 234 -3.91 -7.54 -0.28
CA ALA A 234 -3.02 -7.95 -1.36
C ALA A 234 -3.43 -7.37 -2.72
N GLY A 235 -4.73 -7.31 -3.02
CA GLY A 235 -5.23 -6.67 -4.25
C GLY A 235 -4.94 -5.18 -4.29
N VAL A 236 -5.10 -4.48 -3.16
CA VAL A 236 -4.74 -3.05 -3.04
C VAL A 236 -3.23 -2.84 -3.17
N ALA A 237 -2.41 -3.70 -2.56
CA ALA A 237 -0.96 -3.68 -2.73
C ALA A 237 -0.55 -3.90 -4.20
N GLY A 238 -1.18 -4.88 -4.87
CA GLY A 238 -0.95 -5.17 -6.27
C GLY A 238 -1.35 -4.04 -7.20
N LEU A 239 -2.45 -3.33 -6.89
CA LEU A 239 -2.81 -2.10 -7.59
C LEU A 239 -1.68 -1.07 -7.48
N GLY A 240 -1.17 -0.83 -6.27
CA GLY A 240 -0.02 0.07 -6.06
C GLY A 240 1.19 -0.34 -6.90
N GLY A 241 1.55 -1.62 -6.91
CA GLY A 241 2.65 -2.14 -7.72
C GLY A 241 2.44 -1.97 -9.21
N SER A 242 1.24 -2.23 -9.71
CA SER A 242 0.89 -2.03 -11.14
C SER A 242 1.03 -0.57 -11.57
N LEU A 243 0.57 0.36 -10.73
CA LEU A 243 0.71 1.79 -10.98
C LEU A 243 2.18 2.21 -10.96
N PHE A 244 2.97 1.67 -9.99
CA PHE A 244 4.39 1.95 -9.90
C PHE A 244 5.12 1.56 -11.19
N ALA A 245 4.90 0.33 -11.68
CA ALA A 245 5.54 -0.17 -12.89
C ALA A 245 5.28 0.73 -14.10
N SER A 246 4.03 1.17 -14.29
CA SER A 246 3.64 1.99 -15.44
C SER A 246 4.07 3.46 -15.32
N VAL A 247 4.10 4.02 -14.10
CA VAL A 247 4.51 5.42 -13.88
C VAL A 247 6.03 5.58 -13.98
N PHE A 248 6.79 4.62 -13.41
CA PHE A 248 8.25 4.70 -13.40
C PHE A 248 8.92 3.89 -14.51
N SER A 249 8.13 3.23 -15.37
CA SER A 249 8.62 2.42 -16.49
C SER A 249 9.67 1.39 -16.09
N PHE A 250 9.59 0.91 -14.84
CA PHE A 250 10.55 0.00 -14.25
C PHE A 250 9.89 -0.96 -13.25
N VAL A 251 10.34 -2.22 -13.27
CA VAL A 251 10.07 -3.21 -12.23
C VAL A 251 11.33 -4.02 -11.94
N GLY A 252 11.63 -4.23 -10.66
CA GLY A 252 12.79 -5.00 -10.25
C GLY A 252 12.52 -5.88 -9.02
N PRO A 253 13.43 -6.84 -8.73
CA PRO A 253 13.28 -7.77 -7.60
C PRO A 253 13.13 -7.07 -6.24
N THR A 254 13.73 -5.91 -6.07
CA THR A 254 13.65 -5.11 -4.83
C THR A 254 12.23 -4.72 -4.45
N LEU A 255 11.31 -4.64 -5.43
CA LEU A 255 9.89 -4.36 -5.18
C LEU A 255 9.14 -5.54 -4.54
N ILE A 256 9.71 -6.75 -4.56
CA ILE A 256 9.16 -7.95 -3.91
C ILE A 256 9.76 -8.13 -2.52
N GLY A 257 10.99 -7.62 -2.32
CA GLY A 257 11.90 -7.98 -1.26
C GLY A 257 11.48 -7.61 0.16
N PHE A 258 12.25 -8.14 1.10
CA PHE A 258 12.10 -7.87 2.52
C PHE A 258 12.28 -6.37 2.86
N THR A 259 13.17 -5.67 2.17
CA THR A 259 13.46 -4.25 2.43
C THR A 259 12.19 -3.41 2.29
N LEU A 260 11.49 -3.48 1.16
CA LEU A 260 10.26 -2.73 0.94
C LEU A 260 9.14 -3.17 1.90
N SER A 261 9.11 -4.47 2.29
CA SER A 261 8.16 -4.98 3.29
C SER A 261 8.38 -4.36 4.68
N THR A 262 9.62 -4.10 5.06
CA THR A 262 9.94 -3.45 6.34
C THR A 262 9.71 -1.94 6.29
N GLU A 263 10.03 -1.30 5.17
CA GLU A 263 9.77 0.13 4.98
C GLU A 263 8.29 0.46 5.13
N VAL A 264 7.39 -0.31 4.54
CA VAL A 264 5.95 -0.04 4.66
C VAL A 264 5.45 -0.19 6.10
N LEU A 265 6.03 -1.09 6.91
CA LEU A 265 5.71 -1.17 8.34
C LEU A 265 6.10 0.12 9.07
N VAL A 266 7.27 0.66 8.75
CA VAL A 266 7.75 1.93 9.30
C VAL A 266 6.78 3.06 8.95
N TRP A 267 6.35 3.16 7.68
CA TRP A 267 5.41 4.19 7.23
C TRP A 267 4.08 4.12 7.98
N VAL A 268 3.56 2.90 8.20
CA VAL A 268 2.30 2.69 8.93
C VAL A 268 2.44 3.04 10.41
N ILE A 269 3.57 2.70 11.04
CA ILE A 269 3.81 3.06 12.45
C ILE A 269 3.90 4.57 12.62
N LEU A 270 4.73 5.23 11.80
CA LEU A 270 4.91 6.68 11.85
C LEU A 270 3.63 7.43 11.52
N GLY A 271 2.88 6.93 10.54
CA GLY A 271 1.62 7.51 10.14
C GLY A 271 0.52 7.36 11.17
N GLY A 272 0.47 6.23 11.84
CA GLY A 272 -0.55 5.88 12.85
C GLY A 272 -1.33 4.64 12.45
N LYS A 273 -0.94 3.51 13.04
CA LYS A 273 -1.56 2.20 12.84
C LYS A 273 -3.06 2.23 13.14
N GLY A 274 -3.86 1.66 12.25
CA GLY A 274 -5.33 1.64 12.34
C GLY A 274 -5.98 2.94 11.87
N THR A 275 -5.25 3.74 11.10
CA THR A 275 -5.78 4.95 10.47
C THR A 275 -5.33 5.02 9.01
N LEU A 276 -6.22 4.70 8.08
CA LEU A 276 -5.90 4.64 6.65
C LEU A 276 -5.24 5.92 6.11
N LEU A 277 -5.75 7.09 6.50
CA LEU A 277 -5.12 8.37 6.14
C LEU A 277 -3.78 8.58 6.83
N GLY A 278 -3.65 8.14 8.08
CA GLY A 278 -2.37 8.17 8.78
C GLY A 278 -1.32 7.37 8.03
N ALA A 279 -1.64 6.13 7.64
CA ALA A 279 -0.74 5.28 6.86
C ALA A 279 -0.32 5.93 5.52
N LEU A 280 -1.29 6.51 4.78
CA LEU A 280 -1.04 7.26 3.56
C LEU A 280 -0.06 8.42 3.82
N MET A 281 -0.37 9.26 4.80
CA MET A 281 0.46 10.43 5.14
C MET A 281 1.83 10.03 5.69
N GLY A 282 1.91 8.92 6.43
CA GLY A 282 3.16 8.36 6.91
C GLY A 282 4.09 7.96 5.77
N ALA A 283 3.57 7.29 4.74
CA ALA A 283 4.34 6.95 3.55
C ALA A 283 4.85 8.20 2.83
N ILE A 284 3.98 9.19 2.59
CA ILE A 284 4.35 10.44 1.93
C ILE A 284 5.43 11.17 2.73
N LEU A 285 5.23 11.30 4.05
CA LEU A 285 6.19 11.98 4.93
C LEU A 285 7.56 11.31 4.93
N VAL A 286 7.60 9.99 5.09
CA VAL A 286 8.88 9.26 5.16
C VAL A 286 9.61 9.33 3.83
N ARG A 287 8.91 9.13 2.70
CA ARG A 287 9.53 9.20 1.36
C ARG A 287 9.99 10.62 1.02
N TYR A 288 9.28 11.65 1.46
CA TYR A 288 9.72 13.03 1.31
C TYR A 288 10.96 13.33 2.16
N LEU A 289 10.97 12.87 3.43
CA LEU A 289 12.16 13.01 4.30
C LEU A 289 13.37 12.25 3.74
N GLU A 290 13.16 11.05 3.20
CA GLU A 290 14.20 10.25 2.56
C GLU A 290 14.81 10.99 1.38
N ALA A 291 13.98 11.59 0.50
CA ALA A 291 14.47 12.37 -0.63
C ALA A 291 15.34 13.55 -0.17
N ILE A 292 14.90 14.34 0.80
CA ILE A 292 15.67 15.47 1.32
C ILE A 292 16.96 15.01 2.02
N LEU A 293 16.86 13.98 2.87
CA LEU A 293 18.02 13.51 3.64
C LEU A 293 19.08 12.88 2.76
N SER A 294 18.69 12.16 1.70
CA SER A 294 19.62 11.58 0.75
C SER A 294 20.43 12.65 -0.01
N ASP A 295 19.79 13.76 -0.37
CA ASP A 295 20.44 14.87 -1.05
C ASP A 295 21.45 15.62 -0.15
N ILE A 296 21.10 15.79 1.13
CA ILE A 296 21.92 16.61 2.07
C ILE A 296 23.03 15.76 2.70
N LEU A 297 22.77 14.48 3.04
CA LEU A 297 23.60 13.71 3.95
C LEU A 297 24.26 12.49 3.30
N SER A 298 24.09 12.31 1.99
CA SER A 298 24.73 11.24 1.19
C SER A 298 24.73 9.86 1.87
N PHE A 299 25.79 9.49 2.61
CA PHE A 299 25.94 8.17 3.25
C PHE A 299 25.18 8.00 4.58
N TYR A 300 24.90 9.10 5.30
CA TYR A 300 24.35 9.05 6.65
C TYR A 300 22.83 9.10 6.71
N TRP A 301 22.14 9.29 5.58
CA TRP A 301 20.69 9.48 5.54
C TRP A 301 19.91 8.31 6.15
N ILE A 302 20.34 7.06 5.91
CA ILE A 302 19.69 5.85 6.45
C ILE A 302 19.80 5.82 7.99
N LEU A 303 20.97 6.18 8.53
CA LEU A 303 21.19 6.21 9.99
C LEU A 303 20.30 7.26 10.64
N ILE A 304 20.20 8.44 10.04
CA ILE A 304 19.38 9.53 10.55
C ILE A 304 17.90 9.20 10.45
N LEU A 305 17.47 8.61 9.33
CA LEU A 305 16.09 8.13 9.17
C LEU A 305 15.75 7.08 10.23
N GLY A 306 16.65 6.13 10.50
CA GLY A 306 16.50 5.16 11.57
C GLY A 306 16.41 5.79 12.96
N LEU A 307 17.23 6.83 13.23
CA LEU A 307 17.17 7.57 14.48
C LEU A 307 15.84 8.33 14.64
N ILE A 308 15.39 9.01 13.58
CA ILE A 308 14.07 9.67 13.55
C ILE A 308 12.96 8.66 13.82
N PHE A 309 13.05 7.47 13.22
CA PHE A 309 12.07 6.41 13.45
C PHE A 309 12.02 5.99 14.92
N ILE A 310 13.18 5.73 15.55
CA ILE A 310 13.26 5.35 16.98
C ILE A 310 12.65 6.45 17.86
N LEU A 311 13.02 7.70 17.61
CA LEU A 311 12.49 8.84 18.36
C LEU A 311 10.97 8.97 18.17
N CYS A 312 10.46 8.83 16.94
CA CYS A 312 9.03 8.88 16.69
C CYS A 312 8.27 7.77 17.41
N VAL A 313 8.77 6.54 17.43
CA VAL A 313 8.14 5.42 18.15
C VAL A 313 8.14 5.66 19.64
N MET A 314 9.22 6.23 20.20
CA MET A 314 9.32 6.54 21.63
C MET A 314 8.39 7.67 22.07
N PHE A 315 8.32 8.75 21.30
CA PHE A 315 7.54 9.94 21.68
C PHE A 315 6.10 9.92 21.15
N PHE A 316 5.84 9.23 20.03
CA PHE A 316 4.53 9.13 19.38
C PHE A 316 4.07 7.68 19.22
N PRO A 317 3.74 6.96 20.31
CA PRO A 317 3.38 5.54 20.26
C PRO A 317 2.10 5.25 19.44
N ARG A 318 1.32 6.28 19.10
CA ARG A 318 0.14 6.20 18.22
C ARG A 318 0.40 6.68 16.81
N GLY A 319 1.66 6.99 16.46
CA GLY A 319 2.04 7.63 15.21
C GLY A 319 1.79 9.14 15.22
N ILE A 320 2.45 9.86 14.30
CA ILE A 320 2.38 11.33 14.20
C ILE A 320 0.94 11.79 13.89
N PHE A 321 0.32 11.13 12.93
CA PHE A 321 -1.04 11.47 12.47
C PHE A 321 -2.12 10.67 13.21
N GLY A 322 -1.75 9.63 13.98
CA GLY A 322 -2.68 8.80 14.71
C GLY A 322 -3.53 9.57 15.72
N TYR A 323 -2.94 10.60 16.35
CA TYR A 323 -3.68 11.47 17.28
C TYR A 323 -4.83 12.25 16.63
N TRP A 324 -4.74 12.52 15.32
CA TRP A 324 -5.74 13.30 14.58
C TRP A 324 -6.82 12.43 13.94
N PHE A 325 -6.52 11.16 13.65
CA PHE A 325 -7.38 10.28 12.85
C PHE A 325 -7.91 9.06 13.61
N ILE A 326 -7.39 8.72 14.81
CA ILE A 326 -7.89 7.58 15.60
C ILE A 326 -9.32 7.85 16.06
N GLU A 327 -10.25 6.98 15.67
CA GLU A 327 -11.59 6.96 16.24
C GLU A 327 -11.53 6.38 17.65
N ARG A 328 -11.92 7.17 18.66
CA ARG A 328 -12.36 6.56 19.91
C ARG A 328 -13.62 5.75 19.59
N LYS A 329 -13.52 4.43 19.64
CA LYS A 329 -14.71 3.61 19.78
C LYS A 329 -15.28 3.95 21.17
N GLU A 330 -16.34 4.72 21.21
CA GLU A 330 -17.24 4.74 22.35
C GLU A 330 -17.93 3.36 22.32
N PHE A 331 -17.53 2.50 23.27
CA PHE A 331 -18.26 1.31 23.66
C PHE A 331 -19.27 1.71 24.71
#